data_a7d7d2ffd882ba4cd5adaf768c12cd4a
#
_entry.id   a7d7d2ffd882ba4cd5adaf768c12cd4a
#
_cell.length_a   1.000
_cell.length_b   1.000
_cell.length_c   1.000
_cell.angle_alpha   90.00
_cell.angle_beta   90.00
_cell.angle_gamma   90.00
#
_symmetry.space_group_name_H-M   'P 1'
#
loop_
_entity.id
_entity.type
_entity.pdbx_description
1 polymer ?
#
loop_
_entity_poly.entity_id
_entity_poly.type
_entity_poly.pdbx_seq_one_letter_code
_entity_poly.pdbx_strand_id
1 'polypeptide(L)'
;MKFTRTLIALSAATLMATSAMAMEPAEYKAAKDQISADYKANKQKCDALQGNAKDVCQKEAKGAEKVAKAELDARYKPSDKAAYKAREAKADADYEVAKEKCDDLSGNAKDVCVKDAKAAHVSAKENAKVARAAAKPADNTAAKQADVAEAPKDAAAEK
;
A
#
# COMPACT_ATOMS: atom_id res chain seq x y z
N MET A 1 -52.40 31.67 -1.84
CA MET A 1 -51.07 31.06 -1.69
C MET A 1 -51.26 29.60 -1.27
N LYS A 2 -51.08 28.66 -2.19
CA LYS A 2 -51.28 27.22 -1.96
C LYS A 2 -49.90 26.56 -1.74
N PHE A 3 -49.63 26.12 -0.50
CA PHE A 3 -48.41 25.38 -0.16
C PHE A 3 -48.60 23.89 -0.53
N THR A 4 -47.94 23.47 -1.59
CA THR A 4 -47.88 22.07 -2.00
C THR A 4 -46.84 21.34 -1.12
N ARG A 5 -47.32 20.46 -0.24
CA ARG A 5 -46.44 19.56 0.56
C ARG A 5 -45.88 18.47 -0.33
N THR A 6 -44.58 18.53 -0.63
CA THR A 6 -43.85 17.46 -1.32
C THR A 6 -43.44 16.41 -0.30
N LEU A 7 -43.95 15.20 -0.47
CA LEU A 7 -43.59 14.02 0.30
C LEU A 7 -42.20 13.58 -0.14
N ILE A 8 -41.22 13.63 0.77
CA ILE A 8 -39.89 13.08 0.58
C ILE A 8 -39.99 11.60 0.86
N ALA A 9 -39.89 10.79 -0.21
CA ALA A 9 -39.75 9.34 -0.12
C ALA A 9 -38.38 8.99 0.47
N LEU A 10 -38.37 8.33 1.63
CA LEU A 10 -37.19 7.75 2.25
C LEU A 10 -36.77 6.54 1.41
N SER A 11 -35.71 6.70 0.64
CA SER A 11 -35.05 5.59 -0.05
C SER A 11 -34.24 4.80 0.99
N ALA A 12 -34.66 3.58 1.27
CA ALA A 12 -33.91 2.63 2.09
C ALA A 12 -32.59 2.32 1.38
N ALA A 13 -31.47 2.81 1.94
CA ALA A 13 -30.14 2.41 1.54
C ALA A 13 -29.92 0.95 1.97
N THR A 14 -30.04 0.03 1.04
CA THR A 14 -29.59 -1.35 1.20
C THR A 14 -28.06 -1.32 1.36
N LEU A 15 -27.57 -1.56 2.58
CA LEU A 15 -26.18 -1.88 2.85
C LEU A 15 -25.89 -3.21 2.12
N MET A 16 -25.28 -3.12 0.95
CA MET A 16 -24.66 -4.27 0.33
C MET A 16 -23.43 -4.61 1.17
N ALA A 17 -23.50 -5.67 1.96
CA ALA A 17 -22.35 -6.33 2.55
C ALA A 17 -21.47 -6.79 1.38
N THR A 18 -20.41 -6.03 1.10
CA THR A 18 -19.36 -6.47 0.18
C THR A 18 -18.61 -7.61 0.86
N SER A 19 -19.09 -8.83 0.63
CA SER A 19 -18.28 -10.02 0.87
C SER A 19 -16.95 -9.79 0.14
N ALA A 20 -15.82 -9.92 0.84
CA ALA A 20 -14.51 -9.90 0.23
C ALA A 20 -14.39 -11.15 -0.66
N MET A 21 -14.98 -11.10 -1.86
CA MET A 21 -14.82 -12.14 -2.86
C MET A 21 -13.37 -12.05 -3.38
N ALA A 22 -12.71 -13.19 -3.43
CA ALA A 22 -11.42 -13.32 -4.08
C ALA A 22 -11.57 -12.83 -5.52
N MET A 23 -10.65 -11.96 -5.96
CA MET A 23 -10.64 -11.42 -7.32
C MET A 23 -10.48 -12.55 -8.34
N GLU A 24 -11.35 -12.61 -9.35
CA GLU A 24 -11.27 -13.61 -10.40
C GLU A 24 -10.07 -13.36 -11.34
N PRO A 25 -9.46 -14.41 -11.92
CA PRO A 25 -8.31 -14.28 -12.81
C PRO A 25 -8.56 -13.36 -14.01
N ALA A 26 -9.78 -13.35 -14.55
CA ALA A 26 -10.17 -12.47 -15.66
C ALA A 26 -10.21 -11.00 -15.22
N GLU A 27 -10.73 -10.73 -14.02
CA GLU A 27 -10.77 -9.40 -13.41
C GLU A 27 -9.34 -8.88 -13.12
N TYR A 28 -8.49 -9.74 -12.57
CA TYR A 28 -7.08 -9.41 -12.36
C TYR A 28 -6.37 -9.04 -13.67
N LYS A 29 -6.61 -9.80 -14.75
CA LYS A 29 -6.04 -9.51 -16.05
C LYS A 29 -6.56 -8.17 -16.60
N ALA A 30 -7.86 -7.93 -16.56
CA ALA A 30 -8.46 -6.67 -17.02
C ALA A 30 -7.91 -5.46 -16.24
N ALA A 31 -7.79 -5.57 -14.90
CA ALA A 31 -7.20 -4.52 -14.07
C ALA A 31 -5.73 -4.25 -14.43
N LYS A 32 -4.96 -5.30 -14.73
CA LYS A 32 -3.56 -5.16 -15.16
C LYS A 32 -3.44 -4.47 -16.52
N ASP A 33 -4.31 -4.79 -17.46
CA ASP A 33 -4.36 -4.16 -18.78
C ASP A 33 -4.76 -2.67 -18.65
N GLN A 34 -5.71 -2.36 -17.76
CA GLN A 34 -6.10 -0.98 -17.44
C GLN A 34 -4.92 -0.18 -16.85
N ILE A 35 -4.20 -0.71 -15.87
CA ILE A 35 -3.01 -0.05 -15.30
C ILE A 35 -1.98 0.27 -16.38
N SER A 36 -1.80 -0.63 -17.34
CA SER A 36 -0.87 -0.42 -18.45
C SER A 36 -1.37 0.65 -19.45
N ALA A 37 -2.68 0.72 -19.67
CA ALA A 37 -3.31 1.77 -20.48
C ALA A 37 -3.19 3.14 -19.80
N ASP A 38 -3.46 3.22 -18.50
CA ASP A 38 -3.33 4.43 -17.69
C ASP A 38 -1.88 4.96 -17.68
N TYR A 39 -0.91 4.06 -17.55
CA TYR A 39 0.50 4.43 -17.66
C TYR A 39 0.82 5.07 -19.01
N LYS A 40 0.37 4.47 -20.12
CA LYS A 40 0.59 5.02 -21.47
C LYS A 40 -0.05 6.39 -21.61
N ALA A 41 -1.29 6.55 -21.17
CA ALA A 41 -2.01 7.82 -21.21
C ALA A 41 -1.31 8.91 -20.37
N ASN A 42 -0.85 8.57 -19.16
CA ASN A 42 -0.13 9.49 -18.28
C ASN A 42 1.24 9.87 -18.86
N LYS A 43 1.96 8.91 -19.45
CA LYS A 43 3.23 9.18 -20.13
C LYS A 43 3.06 10.14 -21.31
N GLN A 44 1.99 9.98 -22.09
CA GLN A 44 1.68 10.91 -23.20
C GLN A 44 1.44 12.35 -22.73
N LYS A 45 0.80 12.53 -21.55
CA LYS A 45 0.64 13.88 -20.96
C LYS A 45 1.98 14.52 -20.65
N CYS A 46 2.99 13.73 -20.26
CA CYS A 46 4.33 14.24 -19.98
C CYS A 46 5.06 14.75 -21.23
N ASP A 47 4.65 14.31 -22.43
CA ASP A 47 5.26 14.74 -23.68
C ASP A 47 5.00 16.21 -24.01
N ALA A 48 3.98 16.82 -23.39
CA ALA A 48 3.70 18.25 -23.48
C ALA A 48 4.62 19.11 -22.59
N LEU A 49 5.37 18.48 -21.67
CA LEU A 49 6.30 19.14 -20.75
C LEU A 49 7.72 19.14 -21.30
N GLN A 50 8.59 19.99 -20.75
CA GLN A 50 9.98 20.08 -21.13
C GLN A 50 10.89 20.10 -19.87
N GLY A 51 12.18 19.79 -20.08
CA GLY A 51 13.19 19.82 -19.01
C GLY A 51 12.81 18.90 -17.85
N ASN A 52 13.23 19.25 -16.64
CA ASN A 52 13.00 18.46 -15.45
C ASN A 52 11.52 18.19 -15.15
N ALA A 53 10.62 19.11 -15.50
CA ALA A 53 9.18 18.88 -15.33
C ALA A 53 8.69 17.66 -16.13
N LYS A 54 9.25 17.42 -17.34
CA LYS A 54 8.97 16.22 -18.14
C LYS A 54 9.51 14.97 -17.45
N ASP A 55 10.72 15.02 -16.92
CA ASP A 55 11.37 13.88 -16.30
C ASP A 55 10.66 13.50 -14.99
N VAL A 56 10.30 14.48 -14.17
CA VAL A 56 9.46 14.29 -12.96
C VAL A 56 8.12 13.63 -13.33
N CYS A 57 7.41 14.16 -14.34
CA CYS A 57 6.14 13.61 -14.80
C CYS A 57 6.29 12.14 -15.24
N GLN A 58 7.36 11.80 -15.97
CA GLN A 58 7.61 10.42 -16.40
C GLN A 58 7.92 9.50 -15.21
N LYS A 59 8.65 9.98 -14.19
CA LYS A 59 8.88 9.24 -12.96
C LYS A 59 7.58 9.02 -12.19
N GLU A 60 6.72 10.03 -12.09
CA GLU A 60 5.40 9.92 -11.46
C GLU A 60 4.53 8.88 -12.19
N ALA A 61 4.44 8.94 -13.51
CA ALA A 61 3.67 7.97 -14.30
C ALA A 61 4.19 6.54 -14.12
N LYS A 62 5.52 6.35 -14.16
CA LYS A 62 6.15 5.03 -13.97
C LYS A 62 6.02 4.52 -12.52
N GLY A 63 6.14 5.41 -11.55
CA GLY A 63 5.94 5.10 -10.14
C GLY A 63 4.51 4.65 -9.88
N ALA A 64 3.53 5.40 -10.38
CA ALA A 64 2.11 5.06 -10.24
C ALA A 64 1.79 3.69 -10.85
N GLU A 65 2.33 3.35 -12.02
CA GLU A 65 2.18 2.02 -12.63
C GLU A 65 2.73 0.91 -11.73
N LYS A 66 3.94 1.09 -11.19
CA LYS A 66 4.58 0.09 -10.31
C LYS A 66 3.77 -0.14 -9.03
N VAL A 67 3.33 0.95 -8.41
CA VAL A 67 2.51 0.90 -7.18
C VAL A 67 1.19 0.20 -7.46
N ALA A 68 0.47 0.62 -8.51
CA ALA A 68 -0.83 0.04 -8.86
C ALA A 68 -0.72 -1.47 -9.16
N LYS A 69 0.35 -1.93 -9.84
CA LYS A 69 0.60 -3.36 -10.07
C LYS A 69 0.85 -4.12 -8.77
N ALA A 70 1.67 -3.57 -7.86
CA ALA A 70 1.97 -4.22 -6.60
C ALA A 70 0.74 -4.28 -5.67
N GLU A 71 -0.10 -3.24 -5.66
CA GLU A 71 -1.36 -3.22 -4.94
C GLU A 71 -2.40 -4.19 -5.54
N LEU A 72 -2.45 -4.29 -6.88
CA LEU A 72 -3.28 -5.26 -7.56
C LEU A 72 -2.87 -6.71 -7.20
N ASP A 73 -1.58 -7.00 -7.20
CA ASP A 73 -1.04 -8.30 -6.78
C ASP A 73 -1.41 -8.61 -5.32
N ALA A 74 -1.34 -7.61 -4.43
CA ALA A 74 -1.70 -7.76 -3.03
C ALA A 74 -3.21 -8.00 -2.83
N ARG A 75 -4.06 -7.45 -3.68
CA ARG A 75 -5.50 -7.72 -3.68
C ARG A 75 -5.86 -9.07 -4.28
N TYR A 76 -5.18 -9.47 -5.35
CA TYR A 76 -5.42 -10.75 -6.04
C TYR A 76 -4.97 -11.95 -5.20
N LYS A 77 -3.81 -11.85 -4.56
CA LYS A 77 -3.26 -12.88 -3.67
C LYS A 77 -2.82 -12.25 -2.34
N PRO A 78 -3.77 -11.98 -1.44
CA PRO A 78 -3.49 -11.35 -0.17
C PRO A 78 -2.46 -12.14 0.64
N SER A 79 -1.41 -11.45 1.08
CA SER A 79 -0.38 -11.99 1.98
C SER A 79 0.44 -10.84 2.58
N ASP A 80 1.02 -11.05 3.76
CA ASP A 80 1.93 -10.07 4.37
C ASP A 80 3.10 -9.71 3.45
N LYS A 81 3.57 -10.69 2.67
CA LYS A 81 4.62 -10.47 1.67
C LYS A 81 4.15 -9.57 0.53
N ALA A 82 2.93 -9.77 0.03
CA ALA A 82 2.37 -8.95 -1.05
C ALA A 82 2.07 -7.53 -0.55
N ALA A 83 1.48 -7.38 0.64
CA ALA A 83 1.24 -6.10 1.27
C ALA A 83 2.56 -5.34 1.54
N TYR A 84 3.59 -6.03 1.99
CA TYR A 84 4.93 -5.45 2.15
C TYR A 84 5.50 -4.96 0.82
N LYS A 85 5.41 -5.76 -0.25
CA LYS A 85 5.89 -5.36 -1.58
C LYS A 85 5.16 -4.14 -2.13
N ALA A 86 3.85 -3.99 -1.88
CA ALA A 86 3.10 -2.82 -2.29
C ALA A 86 3.60 -1.56 -1.57
N ARG A 87 3.90 -1.65 -0.26
CA ARG A 87 4.50 -0.54 0.49
C ARG A 87 5.91 -0.21 0.04
N GLU A 88 6.74 -1.21 -0.26
CA GLU A 88 8.07 -0.99 -0.85
C GLU A 88 7.97 -0.30 -2.21
N ALA A 89 7.09 -0.76 -3.09
CA ALA A 89 6.90 -0.15 -4.41
C ALA A 89 6.51 1.33 -4.30
N LYS A 90 5.66 1.68 -3.31
CA LYS A 90 5.31 3.07 -3.03
C LYS A 90 6.51 3.86 -2.52
N ALA A 91 7.26 3.35 -1.56
CA ALA A 91 8.44 4.03 -1.02
C ALA A 91 9.49 4.27 -2.12
N ASP A 92 9.73 3.29 -2.99
CA ASP A 92 10.66 3.40 -4.09
C ASP A 92 10.17 4.41 -5.15
N ALA A 93 8.87 4.43 -5.46
CA ALA A 93 8.28 5.40 -6.40
C ALA A 93 8.37 6.83 -5.87
N ASP A 94 8.01 7.04 -4.60
CA ASP A 94 8.09 8.35 -3.95
C ASP A 94 9.54 8.87 -3.94
N TYR A 95 10.52 8.00 -3.69
CA TYR A 95 11.93 8.36 -3.71
C TYR A 95 12.43 8.76 -5.09
N GLU A 96 12.09 7.99 -6.14
CA GLU A 96 12.49 8.30 -7.51
C GLU A 96 11.93 9.66 -7.96
N VAL A 97 10.68 9.97 -7.60
CA VAL A 97 10.06 11.26 -7.90
C VAL A 97 10.71 12.39 -7.10
N ALA A 98 10.92 12.19 -5.79
CA ALA A 98 11.55 13.19 -4.94
C ALA A 98 12.97 13.51 -5.40
N LYS A 99 13.75 12.48 -5.76
CA LYS A 99 15.10 12.64 -6.28
C LYS A 99 15.12 13.42 -7.59
N GLU A 100 14.21 13.12 -8.52
CA GLU A 100 14.11 13.86 -9.79
C GLU A 100 13.76 15.33 -9.56
N LYS A 101 12.87 15.64 -8.62
CA LYS A 101 12.54 17.02 -8.24
C LYS A 101 13.76 17.79 -7.70
N CYS A 102 14.73 17.10 -7.10
CA CYS A 102 15.96 17.73 -6.63
C CYS A 102 16.87 18.22 -7.78
N ASP A 103 16.65 17.73 -9.00
CA ASP A 103 17.45 18.12 -10.17
C ASP A 103 17.17 19.55 -10.63
N ASP A 104 16.08 20.18 -10.17
CA ASP A 104 15.82 21.61 -10.32
C ASP A 104 16.72 22.49 -9.42
N LEU A 105 17.40 21.89 -8.45
CA LEU A 105 18.29 22.56 -7.53
C LEU A 105 19.75 22.39 -7.95
N SER A 106 20.64 23.20 -7.41
CA SER A 106 22.06 23.12 -7.67
C SER A 106 22.89 23.23 -6.38
N GLY A 107 24.14 22.79 -6.45
CA GLY A 107 25.09 22.86 -5.33
C GLY A 107 24.56 22.20 -4.06
N ASN A 108 24.86 22.80 -2.91
CA ASN A 108 24.49 22.25 -1.61
C ASN A 108 22.98 22.06 -1.42
N ALA A 109 22.14 22.89 -2.04
CA ALA A 109 20.70 22.74 -1.95
C ALA A 109 20.23 21.42 -2.59
N LYS A 110 20.80 21.03 -3.74
CA LYS A 110 20.55 19.73 -4.37
C LYS A 110 21.02 18.58 -3.49
N ASP A 111 22.22 18.68 -2.92
CA ASP A 111 22.76 17.63 -2.06
C ASP A 111 21.90 17.39 -0.81
N VAL A 112 21.41 18.46 -0.18
CA VAL A 112 20.48 18.37 0.97
C VAL A 112 19.17 17.73 0.53
N CYS A 113 18.57 18.20 -0.55
CA CYS A 113 17.32 17.64 -1.10
C CYS A 113 17.43 16.12 -1.35
N VAL A 114 18.51 15.66 -2.00
CA VAL A 114 18.74 14.25 -2.27
C VAL A 114 18.91 13.44 -0.98
N LYS A 115 19.61 13.99 0.02
CA LYS A 115 19.77 13.34 1.34
C LYS A 115 18.45 13.22 2.06
N ASP A 116 17.61 14.24 2.03
CA ASP A 116 16.28 14.23 2.64
C ASP A 116 15.36 13.22 1.95
N ALA A 117 15.35 13.19 0.61
CA ALA A 117 14.62 12.19 -0.14
C ALA A 117 15.06 10.74 0.22
N LYS A 118 16.36 10.53 0.37
CA LYS A 118 16.91 9.23 0.78
C LYS A 118 16.54 8.89 2.23
N ALA A 119 16.56 9.83 3.15
CA ALA A 119 16.15 9.61 4.53
C ALA A 119 14.66 9.23 4.62
N ALA A 120 13.79 9.94 3.88
CA ALA A 120 12.37 9.63 3.78
C ALA A 120 12.14 8.22 3.21
N HIS A 121 12.88 7.83 2.17
CA HIS A 121 12.82 6.49 1.58
C HIS A 121 13.19 5.39 2.58
N VAL A 122 14.31 5.56 3.30
CA VAL A 122 14.74 4.60 4.32
C VAL A 122 13.68 4.47 5.41
N SER A 123 13.16 5.59 5.91
CA SER A 123 12.10 5.60 6.93
C SER A 123 10.83 4.87 6.44
N ALA A 124 10.39 5.14 5.20
CA ALA A 124 9.23 4.46 4.61
C ALA A 124 9.42 2.94 4.49
N LYS A 125 10.63 2.49 4.11
CA LYS A 125 10.97 1.05 4.03
C LYS A 125 11.02 0.39 5.41
N GLU A 126 11.56 1.06 6.42
CA GLU A 126 11.54 0.54 7.79
C GLU A 126 10.11 0.45 8.33
N ASN A 127 9.27 1.46 8.09
CA ASN A 127 7.85 1.41 8.46
C ASN A 127 7.12 0.25 7.76
N ALA A 128 7.45 -0.05 6.49
CA ALA A 128 6.89 -1.20 5.78
C ALA A 128 7.31 -2.54 6.43
N LYS A 129 8.59 -2.66 6.89
CA LYS A 129 9.07 -3.84 7.61
C LYS A 129 8.37 -4.02 8.96
N VAL A 130 8.24 -2.93 9.74
CA VAL A 130 7.53 -2.94 11.02
C VAL A 130 6.08 -3.38 10.83
N ALA A 131 5.38 -2.80 9.84
CA ALA A 131 4.01 -3.17 9.53
C ALA A 131 3.87 -4.65 9.11
N ARG A 132 4.86 -5.21 8.40
CA ARG A 132 4.90 -6.63 8.06
C ARG A 132 5.17 -7.52 9.28
N ALA A 133 6.04 -7.09 10.19
CA ALA A 133 6.31 -7.82 11.42
C ALA A 133 5.09 -7.84 12.34
N ALA A 134 4.38 -6.72 12.45
CA ALA A 134 3.15 -6.61 13.24
C ALA A 134 1.97 -7.40 12.66
N ALA A 135 1.95 -7.64 11.35
CA ALA A 135 0.90 -8.44 10.70
C ALA A 135 1.09 -9.96 10.89
N LYS A 136 2.31 -10.41 11.26
CA LYS A 136 2.49 -11.81 11.63
C LYS A 136 1.75 -12.08 12.93
N PRO A 137 0.91 -13.15 13.01
CA PRO A 137 0.35 -13.57 14.29
C PRO A 137 1.51 -13.74 15.28
N ALA A 138 1.34 -13.20 16.50
CA ALA A 138 2.29 -13.47 17.58
C ALA A 138 2.41 -15.00 17.67
N ASP A 139 3.54 -15.53 17.24
CA ASP A 139 3.82 -16.95 17.27
C ASP A 139 3.64 -17.42 18.71
N ASN A 140 2.89 -18.51 18.89
CA ASN A 140 2.38 -19.13 20.11
C ASN A 140 3.33 -19.21 21.31
N THR A 141 3.89 -18.10 21.75
CA THR A 141 4.55 -18.02 23.06
C THR A 141 3.55 -18.11 24.20
N ALA A 142 2.30 -17.73 24.00
CA ALA A 142 1.24 -17.88 25.00
C ALA A 142 0.80 -19.36 25.17
N ALA A 143 0.82 -20.17 24.10
CA ALA A 143 0.48 -21.60 24.19
C ALA A 143 1.59 -22.42 24.86
N LYS A 144 2.84 -22.00 24.77
CA LYS A 144 3.97 -22.68 25.42
C LYS A 144 4.10 -22.38 26.92
N GLN A 145 3.50 -21.28 27.39
CA GLN A 145 3.47 -20.95 28.82
C GLN A 145 2.31 -21.65 29.58
N ALA A 146 1.29 -22.12 28.89
CA ALA A 146 0.21 -22.88 29.52
C ALA A 146 0.63 -24.33 29.84
N ASP A 147 1.52 -24.92 29.04
CA ASP A 147 2.00 -26.31 29.25
C ASP A 147 3.04 -26.46 30.38
N VAL A 148 3.60 -25.35 30.89
CA VAL A 148 4.58 -25.39 32.00
C VAL A 148 3.93 -25.20 33.35
N ALA A 149 2.64 -24.84 33.44
CA ALA A 149 1.92 -24.59 34.66
C ALA A 149 1.22 -25.84 35.27
N GLU A 150 1.25 -26.98 34.57
CA GLU A 150 0.71 -28.23 35.06
C GLU A 150 1.84 -29.17 35.49
N ALA A 151 2.52 -28.81 36.61
CA ALA A 151 3.39 -29.71 37.32
C ALA A 151 2.53 -30.69 38.14
N PRO A 152 2.86 -31.99 38.18
CA PRO A 152 2.04 -33.02 38.81
C PRO A 152 1.95 -32.83 40.34
N LYS A 153 0.73 -32.71 40.84
CA LYS A 153 0.41 -32.83 42.27
C LYS A 153 0.18 -34.32 42.61
N ASP A 154 1.21 -35.12 42.49
CA ASP A 154 1.15 -36.47 43.03
C ASP A 154 2.50 -36.86 43.64
N ALA A 155 2.72 -36.43 44.88
CA ALA A 155 3.67 -37.10 45.79
C ALA A 155 3.44 -36.63 47.21
N ALA A 156 2.37 -37.08 47.87
CA ALA A 156 2.32 -37.15 49.33
C ALA A 156 1.10 -37.98 49.78
N ALA A 157 1.22 -39.28 49.67
CA ALA A 157 0.44 -40.20 50.51
C ALA A 157 1.23 -41.50 50.66
N GLU A 158 2.16 -41.57 51.58
CA GLU A 158 2.53 -42.78 52.29
C GLU A 158 3.42 -42.42 53.50
N LYS A 159 2.78 -42.33 54.67
CA LYS A 159 3.06 -42.92 55.94
C LYS A 159 2.04 -42.53 56.97
#